data_f0c9b0d0615a2cb99eea3e35f4c67bd7
#
_entry.id   f0c9b0d0615a2cb99eea3e35f4c67bd7
#
_cell.length_a   1.000
_cell.length_b   1.000
_cell.length_c   1.000
_cell.angle_alpha   90.00
_cell.angle_beta   90.00
_cell.angle_gamma   90.00
#
_symmetry.space_group_name_H-M   'P 1'
#
loop_
_entity.id
_entity.type
_entity.pdbx_description
1 polymer ?
#
loop_
_entity_poly.entity_id
_entity_poly.type
_entity_poly.pdbx_seq_one_letter_code
_entity_poly.pdbx_strand_id
1 'polypeptide(L)'
;ANETHVEDIRDLIDRSKLAPMQGHHKVYIVDEVHQLSSAASSALLKTLEEPPENVIFVLATTDPQKLLPTIISRCQRFDFTKLRKDQIKNHLLDIAKKENIYLDEEAAENIAVLCDGGMRDALSIMDQCASYTSDHITAEEVDHIYGLASIEEKINLIHSIHAGNLEDILTRIK
;
A
#
# COMPACT_ATOMS: atom_id res chain seq x y z
N ALA A 1 -24.37 -1.37 -7.47
CA ALA A 1 -23.03 -0.95 -7.04
C ALA A 1 -22.77 0.55 -7.34
N ASN A 2 -23.22 1.07 -8.51
CA ASN A 2 -22.91 2.49 -8.88
C ASN A 2 -23.79 3.54 -8.18
N GLU A 3 -24.96 3.19 -7.69
CA GLU A 3 -25.87 4.15 -7.03
C GLU A 3 -25.45 4.45 -5.59
N THR A 4 -24.90 3.48 -4.88
CA THR A 4 -24.45 3.61 -3.48
C THR A 4 -23.42 4.73 -3.30
N HIS A 5 -22.47 4.84 -4.21
CA HIS A 5 -21.43 5.87 -4.12
C HIS A 5 -21.94 7.31 -4.35
N VAL A 6 -23.03 7.50 -5.08
CA VAL A 6 -23.61 8.86 -5.29
C VAL A 6 -24.34 9.33 -4.03
N GLU A 7 -25.10 8.45 -3.40
CA GLU A 7 -25.81 8.74 -2.15
C GLU A 7 -24.84 9.01 -1.01
N ASP A 8 -23.81 8.19 -0.86
CA ASP A 8 -22.76 8.36 0.14
C ASP A 8 -22.06 9.73 0.02
N ILE A 9 -21.72 10.15 -1.21
CA ILE A 9 -21.12 11.47 -1.46
C ILE A 9 -22.10 12.60 -1.18
N ARG A 10 -23.38 12.46 -1.51
CA ARG A 10 -24.40 13.46 -1.19
C ARG A 10 -24.57 13.62 0.32
N ASP A 11 -24.66 12.52 1.04
CA ASP A 11 -24.74 12.50 2.50
C ASP A 11 -23.52 13.16 3.13
N LEU A 12 -22.32 12.86 2.61
CA LEU A 12 -21.08 13.48 3.05
C LEU A 12 -21.12 15.00 2.84
N ILE A 13 -21.58 15.47 1.67
CA ILE A 13 -21.72 16.88 1.33
C ILE A 13 -22.73 17.55 2.27
N ASP A 14 -23.88 16.93 2.51
CA ASP A 14 -24.90 17.53 3.38
C ASP A 14 -24.43 17.60 4.83
N ARG A 15 -23.75 16.57 5.33
CA ARG A 15 -23.11 16.60 6.65
C ARG A 15 -21.96 17.61 6.74
N SER A 16 -21.30 17.92 5.64
CA SER A 16 -20.22 18.91 5.62
C SER A 16 -20.71 20.32 5.88
N LYS A 17 -21.94 20.64 5.52
CA LYS A 17 -22.57 21.95 5.72
C LYS A 17 -22.92 22.22 7.20
N LEU A 18 -22.99 21.18 8.03
CA LEU A 18 -23.30 21.32 9.45
C LEU A 18 -22.04 21.75 10.22
N ALA A 19 -22.20 22.54 11.27
CA ALA A 19 -21.11 22.92 12.15
C ALA A 19 -20.41 21.69 12.78
N PRO A 20 -19.10 21.73 13.05
CA PRO A 20 -18.42 20.68 13.78
C PRO A 20 -19.01 20.54 15.20
N MET A 21 -19.26 19.29 15.63
CA MET A 21 -19.76 19.01 16.99
C MET A 21 -18.63 19.15 18.03
N GLN A 22 -17.39 18.91 17.65
CA GLN A 22 -16.19 19.05 18.49
C GLN A 22 -15.05 19.61 17.63
N GLY A 23 -14.18 20.43 18.23
CA GLY A 23 -13.07 21.04 17.52
C GLY A 23 -13.46 22.19 16.60
N HIS A 24 -12.50 22.64 15.80
CA HIS A 24 -12.64 23.80 14.91
C HIS A 24 -12.89 23.43 13.45
N HIS A 25 -12.52 22.23 13.03
CA HIS A 25 -12.61 21.77 11.64
C HIS A 25 -13.18 20.36 11.55
N LYS A 26 -13.88 20.08 10.46
CA LYS A 26 -14.22 18.73 10.01
C LYS A 26 -13.24 18.32 8.90
N VAL A 27 -12.72 17.10 8.98
CA VAL A 27 -11.86 16.54 7.94
C VAL A 27 -12.59 15.35 7.34
N TYR A 28 -12.76 15.37 6.02
CA TYR A 28 -13.31 14.26 5.24
C TYR A 28 -12.20 13.66 4.39
N ILE A 29 -11.94 12.37 4.57
CA ILE A 29 -10.96 11.63 3.78
C ILE A 29 -11.74 10.76 2.81
N VAL A 30 -11.55 10.99 1.52
CA VAL A 30 -12.14 10.19 0.43
C VAL A 30 -11.01 9.41 -0.21
N ASP A 31 -10.97 8.12 0.11
CA ASP A 31 -9.96 7.21 -0.45
C ASP A 31 -10.42 6.70 -1.82
N GLU A 32 -9.44 6.42 -2.70
CA GLU A 32 -9.64 5.95 -4.08
C GLU A 32 -10.70 6.79 -4.84
N VAL A 33 -10.59 8.09 -4.72
CA VAL A 33 -11.56 9.06 -5.27
C VAL A 33 -11.77 8.91 -6.80
N HIS A 34 -10.84 8.28 -7.51
CA HIS A 34 -10.99 7.96 -8.94
C HIS A 34 -12.08 6.90 -9.23
N GLN A 35 -12.53 6.16 -8.21
CA GLN A 35 -13.60 5.17 -8.35
C GLN A 35 -15.01 5.78 -8.25
N LEU A 36 -15.11 7.06 -7.93
CA LEU A 36 -16.39 7.74 -7.89
C LEU A 36 -17.07 7.76 -9.26
N SER A 37 -18.39 7.56 -9.27
CA SER A 37 -19.17 7.75 -10.48
C SER A 37 -19.09 9.20 -10.98
N SER A 38 -19.39 9.43 -12.27
CA SER A 38 -19.41 10.79 -12.84
C SER A 38 -20.37 11.72 -12.11
N ALA A 39 -21.50 11.20 -11.62
CA ALA A 39 -22.48 11.96 -10.85
C ALA A 39 -21.95 12.34 -9.46
N ALA A 40 -21.27 11.41 -8.78
CA ALA A 40 -20.63 11.65 -7.48
C ALA A 40 -19.47 12.66 -7.61
N SER A 41 -18.63 12.50 -8.63
CA SER A 41 -17.53 13.43 -8.93
C SER A 41 -18.04 14.83 -9.23
N SER A 42 -19.15 14.96 -9.96
CA SER A 42 -19.79 16.26 -10.27
C SER A 42 -20.39 16.91 -9.03
N ALA A 43 -20.96 16.11 -8.10
CA ALA A 43 -21.48 16.62 -6.84
C ALA A 43 -20.34 17.12 -5.94
N LEU A 44 -19.26 16.35 -5.84
CA LEU A 44 -18.06 16.73 -5.09
C LEU A 44 -17.41 18.00 -5.65
N LEU A 45 -17.33 18.13 -6.96
CA LEU A 45 -16.76 19.30 -7.63
C LEU A 45 -17.45 20.60 -7.19
N LYS A 46 -18.79 20.62 -7.14
CA LYS A 46 -19.55 21.80 -6.68
C LYS A 46 -19.16 22.21 -5.26
N THR A 47 -18.93 21.24 -4.39
CA THR A 47 -18.53 21.49 -3.00
C THR A 47 -17.07 21.95 -2.90
N LEU A 48 -16.19 21.50 -3.80
CA LEU A 48 -14.81 21.97 -3.88
C LEU A 48 -14.69 23.37 -4.47
N GLU A 49 -15.68 23.81 -5.27
CA GLU A 49 -15.75 25.19 -5.76
C GLU A 49 -16.12 26.20 -4.69
N GLU A 50 -17.06 25.82 -3.82
CA GLU A 50 -17.53 26.62 -2.70
C GLU A 50 -17.48 25.77 -1.41
N PRO A 51 -16.29 25.52 -0.87
CA PRO A 51 -16.15 24.67 0.30
C PRO A 51 -16.77 25.32 1.54
N PRO A 52 -17.50 24.56 2.38
CA PRO A 52 -18.01 25.09 3.63
C PRO A 52 -16.87 25.56 4.53
N GLU A 53 -17.10 26.63 5.30
CA GLU A 53 -16.16 27.09 6.31
C GLU A 53 -15.83 25.94 7.29
N ASN A 54 -14.59 25.86 7.72
CA ASN A 54 -14.12 24.84 8.67
C ASN A 54 -14.21 23.37 8.19
N VAL A 55 -14.22 23.12 6.88
CA VAL A 55 -14.18 21.79 6.28
C VAL A 55 -12.92 21.61 5.45
N ILE A 56 -12.25 20.49 5.64
CA ILE A 56 -11.06 20.09 4.87
C ILE A 56 -11.39 18.78 4.17
N PHE A 57 -11.22 18.74 2.85
CA PHE A 57 -11.32 17.52 2.08
C PHE A 57 -9.91 17.00 1.76
N VAL A 58 -9.64 15.74 2.11
CA VAL A 58 -8.43 15.01 1.73
C VAL A 58 -8.84 13.94 0.72
N LEU A 59 -8.42 14.10 -0.52
CA LEU A 59 -8.73 13.18 -1.61
C LEU A 59 -7.50 12.33 -1.89
N ALA A 60 -7.60 11.01 -1.73
CA ALA A 60 -6.54 10.07 -2.01
C ALA A 60 -6.86 9.28 -3.28
N THR A 61 -5.85 9.01 -4.09
CA THR A 61 -5.98 8.18 -5.30
C THR A 61 -4.65 7.54 -5.67
N THR A 62 -4.73 6.31 -6.16
CA THR A 62 -3.61 5.61 -6.81
C THR A 62 -3.49 5.96 -8.29
N ASP A 63 -4.56 6.53 -8.91
CA ASP A 63 -4.59 6.88 -10.32
C ASP A 63 -5.09 8.32 -10.54
N PRO A 64 -4.23 9.32 -10.40
CA PRO A 64 -4.62 10.73 -10.57
C PRO A 64 -5.03 11.06 -12.00
N GLN A 65 -4.65 10.25 -13.00
CA GLN A 65 -5.00 10.49 -14.41
C GLN A 65 -6.48 10.24 -14.70
N LYS A 66 -7.15 9.43 -13.87
CA LYS A 66 -8.59 9.17 -13.98
C LYS A 66 -9.45 10.27 -13.34
N LEU A 67 -8.84 11.17 -12.58
CA LEU A 67 -9.58 12.29 -11.98
C LEU A 67 -9.88 13.37 -13.01
N LEU A 68 -11.02 14.03 -12.83
CA LEU A 68 -11.36 15.22 -13.62
C LEU A 68 -10.31 16.32 -13.40
N PRO A 69 -9.76 16.92 -14.45
CA PRO A 69 -8.80 18.03 -14.33
C PRO A 69 -9.33 19.20 -13.49
N THR A 70 -10.65 19.36 -13.48
CA THR A 70 -11.36 20.38 -12.69
C THR A 70 -11.32 20.12 -11.19
N ILE A 71 -11.24 18.86 -10.74
CA ILE A 71 -11.00 18.49 -9.33
C ILE A 71 -9.55 18.78 -8.99
N ILE A 72 -8.62 18.30 -9.81
CA ILE A 72 -7.18 18.45 -9.56
C ILE A 72 -6.79 19.94 -9.42
N SER A 73 -7.36 20.81 -10.27
CA SER A 73 -7.04 22.25 -10.26
C SER A 73 -7.53 22.99 -9.02
N ARG A 74 -8.42 22.39 -8.22
CA ARG A 74 -8.96 22.96 -6.99
C ARG A 74 -8.35 22.37 -5.71
N CYS A 75 -7.43 21.43 -5.86
CA CYS A 75 -6.75 20.76 -4.76
C CYS A 75 -5.26 21.10 -4.74
N GLN A 76 -4.71 21.21 -3.55
CA GLN A 76 -3.25 21.14 -3.40
C GLN A 76 -2.82 19.69 -3.56
N ARG A 77 -1.92 19.43 -4.52
CA ARG A 77 -1.45 18.08 -4.83
C ARG A 77 -0.20 17.73 -4.02
N PHE A 78 -0.19 16.52 -3.49
CA PHE A 78 0.95 15.90 -2.82
C PHE A 78 1.20 14.54 -3.46
N ASP A 79 2.36 14.36 -4.07
CA ASP A 79 2.74 13.08 -4.68
C ASP A 79 3.54 12.23 -3.70
N PHE A 80 3.05 11.04 -3.41
CA PHE A 80 3.73 10.03 -2.62
C PHE A 80 4.44 9.05 -3.54
N THR A 81 5.69 8.74 -3.23
CA THR A 81 6.50 7.77 -3.96
C THR A 81 6.66 6.49 -3.16
N LYS A 82 7.00 5.40 -3.85
CA LYS A 82 7.38 4.14 -3.21
C LYS A 82 8.52 4.37 -2.23
N LEU A 83 8.47 3.67 -1.11
CA LEU A 83 9.56 3.69 -0.13
C LEU A 83 10.78 2.95 -0.68
N ARG A 84 11.97 3.39 -0.28
CA ARG A 84 13.20 2.68 -0.57
C ARG A 84 13.35 1.48 0.35
N LYS A 85 14.08 0.47 -0.11
CA LYS A 85 14.32 -0.77 0.65
C LYS A 85 14.95 -0.50 2.02
N ASP A 86 15.92 0.41 2.10
CA ASP A 86 16.56 0.80 3.35
C ASP A 86 15.58 1.43 4.35
N GLN A 87 14.64 2.23 3.88
CA GLN A 87 13.61 2.84 4.72
C GLN A 87 12.65 1.77 5.26
N ILE A 88 12.23 0.82 4.43
CA ILE A 88 11.36 -0.28 4.83
C ILE A 88 12.06 -1.18 5.83
N LYS A 89 13.30 -1.66 5.52
CA LYS A 89 14.12 -2.47 6.42
C LYS A 89 14.21 -1.85 7.82
N ASN A 90 14.62 -0.58 7.89
CA ASN A 90 14.79 0.11 9.16
C ASN A 90 13.47 0.22 9.93
N HIS A 91 12.37 0.49 9.23
CA HIS A 91 11.07 0.60 9.87
C HIS A 91 10.55 -0.75 10.39
N LEU A 92 10.77 -1.84 9.65
CA LEU A 92 10.44 -3.20 10.09
C LEU A 92 11.21 -3.57 11.37
N LEU A 93 12.53 -3.29 11.42
CA LEU A 93 13.35 -3.52 12.60
C LEU A 93 12.89 -2.71 13.82
N ASP A 94 12.46 -1.46 13.60
CA ASP A 94 11.91 -0.62 14.67
C ASP A 94 10.57 -1.14 15.20
N ILE A 95 9.70 -1.63 14.34
CA ILE A 95 8.42 -2.23 14.74
C ILE A 95 8.66 -3.55 15.45
N ALA A 96 9.52 -4.42 14.91
CA ALA A 96 9.86 -5.70 15.52
C ALA A 96 10.34 -5.53 16.97
N LYS A 97 11.19 -4.51 17.23
CA LYS A 97 11.62 -4.17 18.61
C LYS A 97 10.47 -3.76 19.52
N LYS A 98 9.48 -3.01 19.00
CA LYS A 98 8.33 -2.52 19.79
C LYS A 98 7.36 -3.65 20.11
N GLU A 99 7.20 -4.59 19.18
CA GLU A 99 6.31 -5.75 19.33
C GLU A 99 7.01 -6.96 19.98
N ASN A 100 8.31 -6.82 20.38
CA ASN A 100 9.14 -7.89 20.93
C ASN A 100 9.30 -9.10 20.00
N ILE A 101 9.36 -8.87 18.70
CA ILE A 101 9.63 -9.86 17.67
C ILE A 101 11.13 -9.85 17.36
N TYR A 102 11.77 -11.01 17.33
CA TYR A 102 13.14 -11.14 16.84
C TYR A 102 13.10 -11.21 15.31
N LEU A 103 13.61 -10.16 14.66
CA LEU A 103 13.70 -10.06 13.20
C LEU A 103 15.17 -9.86 12.81
N ASP A 104 15.73 -10.81 12.05
CA ASP A 104 17.07 -10.67 11.51
C ASP A 104 17.14 -9.55 10.46
N GLU A 105 18.29 -8.88 10.37
CA GLU A 105 18.49 -7.80 9.40
C GLU A 105 18.34 -8.29 7.95
N GLU A 106 18.82 -9.49 7.67
CA GLU A 106 18.71 -10.11 6.35
C GLU A 106 17.25 -10.49 6.02
N ALA A 107 16.49 -10.98 7.02
CA ALA A 107 15.05 -11.22 6.88
C ALA A 107 14.30 -9.91 6.56
N ALA A 108 14.62 -8.83 7.28
CA ALA A 108 14.03 -7.52 7.02
C ALA A 108 14.36 -7.00 5.61
N GLU A 109 15.56 -7.30 5.10
CA GLU A 109 15.97 -6.94 3.74
C GLU A 109 15.22 -7.76 2.68
N ASN A 110 15.06 -9.07 2.88
CA ASN A 110 14.27 -9.93 2.00
C ASN A 110 12.81 -9.47 1.93
N ILE A 111 12.21 -9.15 3.08
CA ILE A 111 10.85 -8.57 3.12
C ILE A 111 10.80 -7.25 2.36
N ALA A 112 11.79 -6.36 2.53
CA ALA A 112 11.84 -5.08 1.83
C ALA A 112 12.01 -5.23 0.30
N VAL A 113 12.56 -6.33 -0.17
CA VAL A 113 12.61 -6.67 -1.61
C VAL A 113 11.26 -7.14 -2.11
N LEU A 114 10.56 -8.00 -1.34
CA LEU A 114 9.28 -8.58 -1.73
C LEU A 114 8.15 -7.56 -1.86
N CYS A 115 8.12 -6.55 -0.97
CA CYS A 115 7.00 -5.61 -0.89
C CYS A 115 7.03 -4.48 -1.93
N ASP A 116 8.03 -4.42 -2.82
CA ASP A 116 8.14 -3.44 -3.91
C ASP A 116 7.79 -1.99 -3.51
N GLY A 117 8.27 -1.57 -2.35
CA GLY A 117 8.08 -0.20 -1.85
C GLY A 117 6.78 0.06 -1.09
N GLY A 118 5.97 -0.96 -0.83
CA GLY A 118 4.71 -0.89 -0.07
C GLY A 118 4.92 -1.23 1.42
N MET A 119 4.78 -0.27 2.33
CA MET A 119 4.93 -0.54 3.78
C MET A 119 3.82 -1.46 4.31
N ARG A 120 2.59 -1.34 3.82
CA ARG A 120 1.48 -2.21 4.22
C ARG A 120 1.78 -3.67 3.90
N ASP A 121 2.31 -3.92 2.69
CA ASP A 121 2.68 -5.27 2.27
C ASP A 121 3.84 -5.79 3.09
N ALA A 122 4.85 -4.95 3.37
CA ALA A 122 5.98 -5.31 4.22
C ALA A 122 5.54 -5.74 5.63
N LEU A 123 4.62 -5.00 6.25
CA LEU A 123 4.07 -5.34 7.56
C LEU A 123 3.23 -6.62 7.51
N SER A 124 2.44 -6.81 6.46
CA SER A 124 1.65 -8.03 6.28
C SER A 124 2.54 -9.27 6.11
N ILE A 125 3.65 -9.13 5.38
CA ILE A 125 4.65 -10.19 5.23
C ILE A 125 5.29 -10.51 6.57
N MET A 126 5.71 -9.49 7.33
CA MET A 126 6.32 -9.67 8.65
C MET A 126 5.35 -10.34 9.63
N ASP A 127 4.09 -9.92 9.68
CA ASP A 127 3.05 -10.49 10.54
C ASP A 127 2.77 -11.95 10.18
N GLN A 128 2.73 -12.26 8.88
CA GLN A 128 2.60 -13.63 8.41
C GLN A 128 3.78 -14.49 8.85
N CYS A 129 5.02 -14.03 8.67
CA CYS A 129 6.20 -14.75 9.12
C CYS A 129 6.18 -14.97 10.65
N ALA A 130 5.86 -13.94 11.43
CA ALA A 130 5.73 -14.04 12.88
C ALA A 130 4.69 -15.08 13.32
N SER A 131 3.62 -15.27 12.53
CA SER A 131 2.59 -16.27 12.82
C SER A 131 3.04 -17.72 12.58
N TYR A 132 4.03 -17.93 11.72
CA TYR A 132 4.58 -19.26 11.39
C TYR A 132 5.78 -19.63 12.28
N THR A 133 6.47 -18.63 12.81
CA THR A 133 7.68 -18.82 13.61
C THR A 133 7.38 -18.55 15.10
N SER A 134 8.09 -19.21 16.00
CA SER A 134 7.97 -18.94 17.43
C SER A 134 8.88 -17.78 17.84
N ASP A 135 8.51 -16.55 17.47
CA ASP A 135 9.11 -15.27 17.87
C ASP A 135 10.45 -14.88 17.23
N HIS A 136 11.00 -15.68 16.29
CA HIS A 136 12.24 -15.32 15.58
C HIS A 136 12.06 -15.50 14.07
N ILE A 137 12.19 -14.42 13.32
CA ILE A 137 12.07 -14.40 11.87
C ILE A 137 13.46 -14.34 11.26
N THR A 138 13.88 -15.44 10.64
CA THR A 138 15.15 -15.55 9.90
C THR A 138 14.95 -15.36 8.39
N ALA A 139 16.03 -15.09 7.68
CA ALA A 139 15.99 -14.98 6.21
C ALA A 139 15.50 -16.29 5.55
N GLU A 140 15.96 -17.44 6.07
CA GLU A 140 15.55 -18.76 5.56
C GLU A 140 14.05 -19.00 5.68
N GLU A 141 13.43 -18.55 6.78
CA GLU A 141 11.99 -18.68 6.99
C GLU A 141 11.19 -17.79 6.03
N VAL A 142 11.65 -16.55 5.80
CA VAL A 142 11.04 -15.67 4.79
C VAL A 142 11.13 -16.30 3.40
N ASP A 143 12.29 -16.80 3.04
CA ASP A 143 12.54 -17.45 1.75
C ASP A 143 11.67 -18.71 1.57
N HIS A 144 11.53 -19.51 2.64
CA HIS A 144 10.70 -20.71 2.64
C HIS A 144 9.20 -20.39 2.49
N ILE A 145 8.69 -19.38 3.23
CA ILE A 145 7.28 -19.00 3.22
C ILE A 145 6.87 -18.39 1.87
N TYR A 146 7.77 -17.60 1.27
CA TYR A 146 7.48 -16.87 0.03
C TYR A 146 8.08 -17.52 -1.23
N GLY A 147 8.68 -18.69 -1.08
CA GLY A 147 9.25 -19.46 -2.20
C GLY A 147 10.36 -18.68 -2.93
N LEU A 148 11.14 -17.90 -2.20
CA LEU A 148 12.28 -17.20 -2.79
C LEU A 148 13.41 -18.19 -3.04
N ALA A 149 13.71 -18.41 -4.31
CA ALA A 149 14.93 -19.17 -4.65
C ALA A 149 16.17 -18.35 -4.24
N SER A 150 17.10 -19.01 -3.57
CA SER A 150 18.40 -18.42 -3.22
C SER A 150 19.17 -17.96 -4.47
N ILE A 151 20.12 -17.04 -4.29
CA ILE A 151 21.00 -16.62 -5.41
C ILE A 151 21.72 -17.83 -6.02
N GLU A 152 22.12 -18.76 -5.18
CA GLU A 152 22.80 -20.00 -5.61
C GLU A 152 21.88 -20.87 -6.45
N GLU A 153 20.64 -21.07 -6.05
CA GLU A 153 19.64 -21.81 -6.84
C GLU A 153 19.35 -21.14 -8.19
N LYS A 154 19.24 -19.80 -8.21
CA LYS A 154 19.08 -19.03 -9.46
C LYS A 154 20.29 -19.18 -10.38
N ILE A 155 21.50 -19.10 -9.86
CA ILE A 155 22.74 -19.30 -10.62
C ILE A 155 22.79 -20.74 -11.16
N ASN A 156 22.51 -21.73 -10.33
CA ASN A 156 22.51 -23.13 -10.73
C ASN A 156 21.48 -23.40 -11.82
N LEU A 157 20.28 -22.80 -11.73
CA LEU A 157 19.26 -22.89 -12.78
C LEU A 157 19.75 -22.29 -14.09
N ILE A 158 20.40 -21.13 -14.05
CA ILE A 158 21.01 -20.50 -15.25
C ILE A 158 22.08 -21.40 -15.87
N HIS A 159 22.94 -22.02 -15.05
CA HIS A 159 23.94 -22.96 -15.51
C HIS A 159 23.30 -24.19 -16.17
N SER A 160 22.24 -24.75 -15.57
CA SER A 160 21.52 -25.90 -16.14
C SER A 160 20.86 -25.57 -17.49
N ILE A 161 20.31 -24.36 -17.61
CA ILE A 161 19.76 -23.86 -18.89
C ILE A 161 20.84 -23.72 -19.93
N HIS A 162 21.99 -23.13 -19.57
CA HIS A 162 23.11 -22.96 -20.50
C HIS A 162 23.70 -24.29 -20.94
N ALA A 163 23.76 -25.28 -20.06
CA ALA A 163 24.22 -26.65 -20.36
C ALA A 163 23.18 -27.48 -21.13
N GLY A 164 21.96 -27.03 -21.31
CA GLY A 164 20.88 -27.76 -21.97
C GLY A 164 20.39 -28.99 -21.19
N ASN A 165 20.63 -29.03 -19.87
CA ASN A 165 20.25 -30.15 -19.02
C ASN A 165 18.78 -30.06 -18.59
N LEU A 166 17.88 -30.57 -19.40
CA LEU A 166 16.43 -30.54 -19.20
C LEU A 166 15.99 -31.22 -17.90
N GLU A 167 16.63 -32.30 -17.49
CA GLU A 167 16.28 -33.07 -16.30
C GLU A 167 16.56 -32.23 -15.01
N ASP A 168 17.73 -31.60 -14.97
CA ASP A 168 18.09 -30.72 -13.84
C ASP A 168 17.24 -29.47 -13.81
N ILE A 169 16.91 -28.87 -14.95
CA ILE A 169 16.00 -27.72 -15.05
C ILE A 169 14.62 -28.06 -14.48
N LEU A 170 14.03 -29.19 -14.87
CA LEU A 170 12.70 -29.61 -14.41
C LEU A 170 12.67 -29.97 -12.92
N THR A 171 13.78 -30.43 -12.38
CA THR A 171 13.92 -30.76 -10.95
C THR A 171 13.99 -29.49 -10.09
N ARG A 172 14.60 -28.42 -10.60
CA ARG A 172 14.79 -27.15 -9.88
C ARG A 172 13.60 -26.20 -9.96
N ILE A 173 12.66 -26.41 -10.90
CA ILE A 173 11.44 -25.58 -11.07
C ILE A 173 10.26 -26.12 -10.22
N LYS A 174 10.40 -27.30 -9.62
CA LYS A 174 9.36 -27.85 -8.74
C LYS A 174 9.41 -27.23 -7.35
#